data_6cfcc4dca401f18e234926428c3b92c1
#
_entry.id   6cfcc4dca401f18e234926428c3b92c1
#
_cell.length_a   1.000
_cell.length_b   1.000
_cell.length_c   1.000
_cell.angle_alpha   90.00
_cell.angle_beta   90.00
_cell.angle_gamma   90.00
#
_symmetry.space_group_name_H-M   'P 1'
#
loop_
_entity.id
_entity.type
_entity.pdbx_description
1 polymer ?
#
loop_
_entity_poly.entity_id
_entity_poly.type
_entity_poly.pdbx_seq_one_letter_code
_entity_poly.pdbx_strand_id
1 'polypeptide(L)'
;FFFKQNTAYEILSGLVGSEMCIRDRFSGLLLISDTVSEELFTIIIKTALNFGLSFFSSAVCSNRENSQNCLVIRIVFTGCVTDRMNFQIKLLEIEEQFSVDICFEDQEFKVSDFSLIVFDMDSTLINCEVIDELAREVNMQNEVAEITESAMRGELDFGESLHWRLSLLKGAPSSILSKVIDAIDYNPGAKRLISKLQSLGYKTAIISGGFSFFTEHIKNSLSIDYAFANVLEISNGILTGKIENCPLDGKMKNSLMKKLAVDLNIDLRRVIAVGDGANDIPMISNSGLGIAFRAKPKVSEASKYAIKIGGLDTILYFLGIKDD
;
A
#
# COMPACT_ATOMS: atom_id res chain seq x y z
N PHE A 1 8.68 10.94 30.30
CA PHE A 1 7.38 10.50 30.81
C PHE A 1 7.33 8.99 30.68
N PHE A 2 7.33 8.27 31.78
CA PHE A 2 7.23 6.80 31.85
C PHE A 2 5.77 6.40 31.64
N PHE A 3 5.43 5.81 30.48
CA PHE A 3 4.16 5.13 30.32
C PHE A 3 4.24 3.75 30.98
N LYS A 4 3.48 3.54 32.04
CA LYS A 4 3.30 2.21 32.63
C LYS A 4 2.52 1.34 31.63
N GLN A 5 3.15 0.28 31.15
CA GLN A 5 2.49 -0.82 30.46
C GLN A 5 1.57 -1.55 31.44
N ASN A 6 0.27 -1.28 31.37
CA ASN A 6 -0.74 -2.22 31.83
C ASN A 6 -1.44 -2.76 30.59
N THR A 7 -1.33 -4.03 30.34
CA THR A 7 -1.98 -4.72 29.24
C THR A 7 -3.50 -4.62 29.41
N ALA A 8 -4.21 -4.17 28.37
CA ALA A 8 -5.67 -4.06 28.33
C ALA A 8 -6.43 -5.35 28.74
N TYR A 9 -5.74 -6.48 28.76
CA TYR A 9 -6.28 -7.79 29.12
C TYR A 9 -6.52 -7.98 30.62
N GLU A 10 -5.77 -7.32 31.49
CA GLU A 10 -5.91 -7.48 32.96
C GLU A 10 -7.07 -6.66 33.55
N ILE A 11 -7.52 -5.61 32.85
CA ILE A 11 -8.64 -4.79 33.30
C ILE A 11 -9.99 -5.41 32.92
N LEU A 12 -10.03 -6.22 31.86
CA LEU A 12 -11.25 -6.90 31.40
C LEU A 12 -11.66 -8.11 32.23
N SER A 13 -10.75 -8.70 33.00
CA SER A 13 -11.06 -9.87 33.86
C SER A 13 -11.89 -9.53 35.13
N GLY A 14 -12.04 -8.26 35.46
CA GLY A 14 -12.78 -7.79 36.66
C GLY A 14 -14.24 -7.43 36.41
N LEU A 15 -14.73 -7.42 35.16
CA LEU A 15 -16.09 -6.99 34.79
C LEU A 15 -16.94 -8.12 34.19
N VAL A 16 -16.83 -9.31 34.71
CA VAL A 16 -17.74 -10.42 34.35
C VAL A 16 -18.98 -10.32 35.25
N GLY A 17 -20.05 -9.69 34.71
CA GLY A 17 -21.32 -9.69 35.43
C GLY A 17 -22.29 -8.56 35.07
N SER A 18 -22.49 -8.28 33.80
CA SER A 18 -23.74 -7.66 33.27
C SER A 18 -23.66 -7.68 31.74
N GLU A 19 -24.79 -7.87 31.09
CA GLU A 19 -24.93 -7.88 29.62
C GLU A 19 -24.12 -6.75 28.99
N MET A 20 -22.97 -7.10 28.42
CA MET A 20 -22.08 -6.14 27.78
C MET A 20 -22.73 -5.73 26.47
N CYS A 21 -23.37 -4.58 26.49
CA CYS A 21 -23.91 -3.93 25.31
C CYS A 21 -22.83 -3.88 24.22
N ILE A 22 -23.22 -4.17 22.99
CA ILE A 22 -22.47 -4.09 21.72
C ILE A 22 -21.74 -2.73 21.49
N ARG A 23 -21.63 -1.88 22.49
CA ARG A 23 -21.18 -0.47 22.40
C ARG A 23 -19.70 -0.22 22.65
N ASP A 24 -18.95 -1.16 23.19
CA ASP A 24 -17.53 -0.95 23.46
C ASP A 24 -16.68 -1.49 22.30
N ARG A 25 -16.88 -0.91 21.10
CA ARG A 25 -15.97 -1.13 20.00
C ARG A 25 -14.73 -0.27 20.23
N PHE A 26 -13.59 -0.94 20.30
CA PHE A 26 -12.31 -0.26 20.20
C PHE A 26 -12.09 0.14 18.75
N SER A 27 -11.70 1.38 18.53
CA SER A 27 -11.20 1.89 17.27
C SER A 27 -9.74 2.28 17.42
N GLY A 28 -8.96 2.14 16.36
CA GLY A 28 -7.55 2.46 16.32
C GLY A 28 -7.27 3.67 15.45
N LEU A 29 -6.20 4.39 15.77
CA LEU A 29 -5.61 5.40 14.92
C LEU A 29 -4.11 5.15 14.87
N LEU A 30 -3.57 4.97 13.66
CA LEU A 30 -2.13 4.94 13.42
C LEU A 30 -1.69 6.34 13.02
N LEU A 31 -0.79 6.92 13.80
CA LEU A 31 -0.08 8.15 13.49
C LEU A 31 1.33 7.78 13.02
N ILE A 32 1.68 8.21 11.82
CA ILE A 32 2.98 7.95 11.20
C ILE A 32 3.66 9.29 10.93
N SER A 33 4.83 9.50 11.47
CA SER A 33 5.55 10.77 11.37
C SER A 33 7.03 10.60 11.68
N ASP A 34 7.87 11.48 11.16
CA ASP A 34 9.28 11.55 11.58
C ASP A 34 9.43 12.02 13.03
N THR A 35 8.53 12.91 13.47
CA THR A 35 8.48 13.43 14.84
C THR A 35 7.05 13.66 15.28
N VAL A 36 6.76 13.42 16.56
CA VAL A 36 5.45 13.70 17.15
C VAL A 36 5.60 14.74 18.24
N SER A 37 4.98 15.91 18.03
CA SER A 37 4.92 16.97 19.03
C SER A 37 3.78 16.74 20.02
N GLU A 38 3.89 17.31 21.22
CA GLU A 38 2.82 17.31 22.20
C GLU A 38 1.56 18.02 21.67
N GLU A 39 1.74 19.07 20.87
CA GLU A 39 0.68 19.80 20.21
C GLU A 39 -0.12 18.90 19.25
N LEU A 40 0.55 18.20 18.34
CA LEU A 40 -0.07 17.26 17.39
C LEU A 40 -0.88 16.19 18.14
N PHE A 41 -0.27 15.54 19.15
CA PHE A 41 -0.95 14.52 19.93
C PHE A 41 -2.20 15.07 20.63
N THR A 42 -2.09 16.27 21.22
CA THR A 42 -3.20 16.95 21.90
C THR A 42 -4.34 17.29 20.93
N ILE A 43 -4.03 17.77 19.73
CA ILE A 43 -5.02 18.10 18.70
C ILE A 43 -5.76 16.83 18.26
N ILE A 44 -5.05 15.73 18.00
CA ILE A 44 -5.67 14.45 17.62
C ILE A 44 -6.66 13.98 18.70
N ILE A 45 -6.24 13.98 19.97
CA ILE A 45 -7.10 13.54 21.08
C ILE A 45 -8.33 14.45 21.21
N LYS A 46 -8.15 15.78 21.17
CA LYS A 46 -9.28 16.73 21.23
C LYS A 46 -10.25 16.54 20.07
N THR A 47 -9.72 16.34 18.87
CA THR A 47 -10.55 16.09 17.70
C THR A 47 -11.36 14.81 17.87
N ALA A 48 -10.74 13.72 18.29
CA ALA A 48 -11.45 12.47 18.55
C ALA A 48 -12.55 12.61 19.62
N LEU A 49 -12.28 13.31 20.73
CA LEU A 49 -13.25 13.61 21.78
C LEU A 49 -14.46 14.37 21.25
N ASN A 50 -14.25 15.39 20.41
CA ASN A 50 -15.32 16.18 19.81
C ASN A 50 -16.25 15.35 18.91
N PHE A 51 -15.77 14.23 18.39
CA PHE A 51 -16.53 13.32 17.55
C PHE A 51 -17.04 12.07 18.28
N GLY A 52 -17.07 12.06 19.61
CA GLY A 52 -17.69 11.00 20.41
C GLY A 52 -16.78 9.82 20.76
N LEU A 53 -15.49 9.95 20.50
CA LEU A 53 -14.48 8.98 20.90
C LEU A 53 -13.85 9.37 22.23
N SER A 54 -13.50 8.40 23.06
CA SER A 54 -12.78 8.59 24.33
C SER A 54 -11.42 7.93 24.25
N PHE A 55 -10.36 8.63 24.60
CA PHE A 55 -9.01 8.08 24.64
C PHE A 55 -8.92 6.93 25.64
N PHE A 56 -8.37 5.79 25.19
CA PHE A 56 -8.17 4.62 26.03
C PHE A 56 -6.68 4.39 26.32
N SER A 57 -5.86 4.29 25.28
CA SER A 57 -4.41 4.06 25.41
C SER A 57 -3.65 4.51 24.17
N SER A 58 -2.33 4.63 24.31
CA SER A 58 -1.44 4.79 23.18
C SER A 58 -0.17 3.96 23.37
N ALA A 59 0.43 3.52 22.26
CA ALA A 59 1.68 2.77 22.25
C ALA A 59 2.51 3.11 21.02
N VAL A 60 3.83 3.21 21.22
CA VAL A 60 4.79 3.26 20.11
C VAL A 60 4.87 1.86 19.50
N CYS A 61 4.74 1.75 18.19
CA CYS A 61 4.76 0.50 17.46
C CYS A 61 6.06 0.26 16.71
N SER A 62 6.74 1.34 16.28
CA SER A 62 7.96 1.28 15.49
C SER A 62 9.22 1.44 16.34
N ASN A 63 10.27 0.72 15.97
CA ASN A 63 11.65 1.07 16.31
C ASN A 63 12.21 1.94 15.17
N ARG A 64 12.82 3.09 15.49
CA ARG A 64 13.36 4.02 14.49
C ARG A 64 14.40 3.40 13.57
N GLU A 65 15.17 2.42 14.05
CA GLU A 65 16.16 1.72 13.24
C GLU A 65 15.52 0.87 12.12
N ASN A 66 14.34 0.32 12.37
CA ASN A 66 13.64 -0.57 11.44
C ASN A 66 12.71 0.19 10.48
N SER A 67 12.11 1.30 10.91
CA SER A 67 11.06 2.02 10.19
C SER A 67 11.54 3.26 9.44
N GLN A 68 12.80 3.29 9.01
CA GLN A 68 13.41 4.42 8.29
C GLN A 68 13.29 5.76 9.01
N ASN A 69 13.51 5.76 10.32
CA ASN A 69 13.35 6.89 11.23
C ASN A 69 11.90 7.37 11.44
N CYS A 70 10.90 6.76 10.81
CA CYS A 70 9.50 7.09 11.09
C CYS A 70 9.07 6.53 12.45
N LEU A 71 8.41 7.37 13.23
CA LEU A 71 7.73 7.00 14.46
C LEU A 71 6.29 6.59 14.11
N VAL A 72 5.89 5.38 14.52
CA VAL A 72 4.51 4.92 14.38
C VAL A 72 3.90 4.76 15.76
N ILE A 73 2.84 5.50 16.03
CA ILE A 73 2.09 5.45 17.29
C ILE A 73 0.69 4.92 16.99
N ARG A 74 0.29 3.87 17.70
CA ARG A 74 -1.11 3.44 17.75
C ARG A 74 -1.81 4.11 18.91
N ILE A 75 -2.92 4.78 18.63
CA ILE A 75 -3.81 5.39 19.62
C ILE A 75 -5.11 4.61 19.59
N VAL A 76 -5.56 4.13 20.73
CA VAL A 76 -6.79 3.36 20.88
C VAL A 76 -7.85 4.21 21.54
N PHE A 77 -9.06 4.16 20.99
CA PHE A 77 -10.22 4.87 21.49
C PHE A 77 -11.36 3.90 21.81
N THR A 78 -12.25 4.32 22.71
CA THR A 78 -13.56 3.71 22.94
C THR A 78 -14.65 4.66 22.49
N GLY A 79 -15.82 4.14 22.13
CA GLY A 79 -16.95 4.93 21.66
C GLY A 79 -17.20 4.77 20.16
N CYS A 80 -18.05 5.64 19.60
CA CYS A 80 -18.41 5.62 18.20
C CYS A 80 -18.30 7.03 17.62
N VAL A 81 -17.75 7.12 16.42
CA VAL A 81 -17.69 8.39 15.69
C VAL A 81 -19.10 8.86 15.36
N THR A 82 -19.48 10.04 15.85
CA THR A 82 -20.83 10.63 15.68
C THR A 82 -21.07 11.19 14.29
N ASP A 83 -20.03 11.75 13.65
CA ASP A 83 -20.06 12.28 12.29
C ASP A 83 -18.76 11.87 11.56
N ARG A 84 -18.85 10.76 10.84
CA ARG A 84 -17.69 10.14 10.20
C ARG A 84 -17.07 11.02 9.12
N MET A 85 -17.91 11.69 8.32
CA MET A 85 -17.42 12.50 7.20
C MET A 85 -16.63 13.72 7.72
N ASN A 86 -17.20 14.46 8.65
CA ASN A 86 -16.51 15.61 9.23
C ASN A 86 -15.30 15.19 10.06
N PHE A 87 -15.33 14.03 10.72
CA PHE A 87 -14.16 13.50 11.41
C PHE A 87 -12.99 13.21 10.46
N GLN A 88 -13.26 12.55 9.32
CA GLN A 88 -12.23 12.30 8.31
C GLN A 88 -11.66 13.61 7.73
N ILE A 89 -12.51 14.60 7.43
CA ILE A 89 -12.06 15.92 6.97
C ILE A 89 -11.11 16.55 8.00
N LYS A 90 -11.44 16.48 9.28
CA LYS A 90 -10.58 17.03 10.34
C LYS A 90 -9.25 16.28 10.48
N LEU A 91 -9.23 14.97 10.29
CA LEU A 91 -7.98 14.21 10.27
C LEU A 91 -7.10 14.61 9.07
N LEU A 92 -7.68 14.81 7.87
CA LEU A 92 -6.95 15.29 6.70
C LEU A 92 -6.37 16.69 6.90
N GLU A 93 -7.12 17.62 7.53
CA GLU A 93 -6.59 18.95 7.88
C GLU A 93 -5.38 18.85 8.82
N ILE A 94 -5.39 17.91 9.77
CA ILE A 94 -4.27 17.67 10.70
C ILE A 94 -3.08 17.07 9.93
N GLU A 95 -3.33 16.11 9.03
CA GLU A 95 -2.28 15.52 8.18
C GLU A 95 -1.54 16.60 7.38
N GLU A 96 -2.28 17.51 6.74
CA GLU A 96 -1.69 18.61 5.97
C GLU A 96 -0.91 19.59 6.86
N GLN A 97 -1.51 20.00 7.97
CA GLN A 97 -0.90 20.97 8.88
C GLN A 97 0.43 20.49 9.47
N PHE A 98 0.51 19.22 9.82
CA PHE A 98 1.67 18.65 10.53
C PHE A 98 2.56 17.78 9.64
N SER A 99 2.21 17.59 8.36
CA SER A 99 2.91 16.69 7.44
C SER A 99 3.09 15.29 8.03
N VAL A 100 1.98 14.65 8.41
CA VAL A 100 1.91 13.31 9.01
C VAL A 100 0.91 12.44 8.27
N ASP A 101 0.98 11.12 8.45
CA ASP A 101 -0.10 10.22 8.01
C ASP A 101 -0.95 9.83 9.22
N ILE A 102 -2.28 9.88 9.07
CA ILE A 102 -3.25 9.49 10.10
C ILE A 102 -4.22 8.47 9.50
N CYS A 103 -4.13 7.24 9.94
CA CYS A 103 -5.01 6.17 9.49
C CYS A 103 -5.97 5.75 10.60
N PHE A 104 -7.25 6.06 10.43
CA PHE A 104 -8.29 5.69 11.42
C PHE A 104 -8.94 4.35 11.06
N GLU A 105 -8.92 3.42 11.99
CA GLU A 105 -9.48 2.08 11.90
C GLU A 105 -10.72 1.95 12.79
N ASP A 106 -11.88 1.60 12.21
CA ASP A 106 -13.12 1.38 13.00
C ASP A 106 -13.03 0.13 13.89
N GLN A 107 -12.11 -0.75 13.58
CA GLN A 107 -11.77 -1.95 14.34
C GLN A 107 -10.29 -2.24 14.16
N GLU A 108 -9.66 -2.75 15.19
CA GLU A 108 -8.27 -3.20 15.09
C GLU A 108 -8.16 -4.40 14.14
N PHE A 109 -7.26 -4.32 13.16
CA PHE A 109 -6.88 -5.48 12.37
C PHE A 109 -5.91 -6.37 13.13
N LYS A 110 -5.98 -7.67 12.84
CA LYS A 110 -5.08 -8.69 13.38
C LYS A 110 -4.41 -9.45 12.26
N VAL A 111 -3.25 -9.97 12.51
CA VAL A 111 -2.51 -10.84 11.58
C VAL A 111 -3.40 -11.97 11.05
N SER A 112 -4.24 -12.57 11.89
CA SER A 112 -5.14 -13.68 11.50
C SER A 112 -6.28 -13.28 10.55
N ASP A 113 -6.56 -11.99 10.40
CA ASP A 113 -7.67 -11.52 9.57
C ASP A 113 -7.35 -11.62 8.07
N PHE A 114 -6.07 -11.70 7.72
CA PHE A 114 -5.61 -11.74 6.34
C PHE A 114 -4.77 -12.97 6.04
N SER A 115 -4.63 -13.31 4.76
CA SER A 115 -3.90 -14.50 4.31
C SER A 115 -3.18 -14.31 2.97
N LEU A 116 -3.54 -13.27 2.21
CA LEU A 116 -2.94 -12.92 0.93
C LEU A 116 -2.65 -11.43 0.91
N ILE A 117 -1.48 -11.06 0.41
CA ILE A 117 -1.16 -9.68 0.06
C ILE A 117 -0.80 -9.59 -1.41
N VAL A 118 -1.37 -8.59 -2.09
CA VAL A 118 -1.18 -8.32 -3.51
C VAL A 118 -0.61 -6.92 -3.66
N PHE A 119 0.49 -6.81 -4.40
CA PHE A 119 1.15 -5.54 -4.66
C PHE A 119 1.08 -5.17 -6.14
N ASP A 120 0.98 -3.89 -6.45
CA ASP A 120 1.55 -3.38 -7.68
C ASP A 120 3.09 -3.41 -7.61
N MET A 121 3.76 -3.29 -8.76
CA MET A 121 5.21 -3.28 -8.85
C MET A 121 5.76 -1.86 -8.91
N ASP A 122 5.47 -1.18 -10.03
CA ASP A 122 6.02 0.14 -10.32
C ASP A 122 5.55 1.17 -9.29
N SER A 123 6.43 2.02 -8.80
CA SER A 123 6.18 3.02 -7.77
C SER A 123 5.62 2.47 -6.44
N THR A 124 5.31 1.16 -6.35
CA THR A 124 4.82 0.46 -5.15
C THR A 124 5.89 -0.43 -4.51
N LEU A 125 6.27 -1.56 -5.11
CA LEU A 125 7.37 -2.41 -4.60
C LEU A 125 8.74 -1.82 -4.91
N ILE A 126 8.87 -1.19 -6.07
CA ILE A 126 10.08 -0.50 -6.54
C ILE A 126 9.82 1.01 -6.62
N ASN A 127 10.90 1.79 -6.56
CA ASN A 127 10.84 3.25 -6.49
C ASN A 127 10.84 3.96 -7.86
N CYS A 128 10.55 3.23 -8.93
CA CYS A 128 10.55 3.76 -10.31
C CYS A 128 9.44 3.14 -11.16
N GLU A 129 9.20 3.73 -12.32
CA GLU A 129 8.41 3.18 -13.43
C GLU A 129 9.37 2.50 -14.41
N VAL A 130 9.28 1.18 -14.59
CA VAL A 130 10.23 0.44 -15.46
C VAL A 130 10.17 0.89 -16.91
N ILE A 131 9.02 1.36 -17.39
CA ILE A 131 8.91 1.86 -18.77
C ILE A 131 9.67 3.17 -18.98
N ASP A 132 9.73 4.04 -17.94
CA ASP A 132 10.48 5.29 -17.99
C ASP A 132 11.99 5.01 -17.95
N GLU A 133 12.43 4.03 -17.15
CA GLU A 133 13.82 3.60 -17.11
C GLU A 133 14.25 2.98 -18.47
N LEU A 134 13.39 2.15 -19.07
CA LEU A 134 13.65 1.62 -20.42
C LEU A 134 13.74 2.75 -21.47
N ALA A 135 12.85 3.75 -21.38
CA ALA A 135 12.89 4.91 -22.29
C ALA A 135 14.18 5.71 -22.14
N ARG A 136 14.71 5.82 -20.91
CA ARG A 136 16.00 6.49 -20.64
C ARG A 136 17.16 5.77 -21.32
N GLU A 137 17.18 4.43 -21.34
CA GLU A 137 18.22 3.65 -22.02
C GLU A 137 18.23 3.85 -23.54
N VAL A 138 17.12 4.28 -24.13
CA VAL A 138 17.01 4.57 -25.58
C VAL A 138 16.88 6.06 -25.90
N ASN A 139 17.06 6.96 -24.91
CA ASN A 139 16.95 8.43 -25.02
C ASN A 139 15.58 8.92 -25.50
N MET A 140 14.48 8.25 -25.06
CA MET A 140 13.09 8.58 -25.39
C MET A 140 12.28 8.96 -24.14
N GLN A 141 12.93 9.39 -23.05
CA GLN A 141 12.27 9.71 -21.79
C GLN A 141 11.29 10.88 -21.90
N ASN A 142 11.59 11.89 -22.72
CA ASN A 142 10.71 13.04 -22.88
C ASN A 142 9.42 12.66 -23.60
N GLU A 143 9.53 11.89 -24.68
CA GLU A 143 8.39 11.42 -25.47
C GLU A 143 7.49 10.49 -24.64
N VAL A 144 8.08 9.62 -23.84
CA VAL A 144 7.31 8.76 -22.91
C VAL A 144 6.60 9.58 -21.84
N ALA A 145 7.24 10.62 -21.29
CA ALA A 145 6.63 11.52 -20.33
C ALA A 145 5.42 12.26 -20.91
N GLU A 146 5.52 12.78 -22.15
CA GLU A 146 4.40 13.45 -22.83
C GLU A 146 3.19 12.52 -23.01
N ILE A 147 3.42 11.25 -23.41
CA ILE A 147 2.34 10.25 -23.54
C ILE A 147 1.71 9.96 -22.18
N THR A 148 2.52 9.85 -21.14
CA THR A 148 2.05 9.62 -19.77
C THR A 148 1.18 10.77 -19.28
N GLU A 149 1.59 12.03 -19.53
CA GLU A 149 0.80 13.21 -19.20
C GLU A 149 -0.53 13.26 -19.95
N SER A 150 -0.55 12.91 -21.26
CA SER A 150 -1.79 12.82 -22.03
C SER A 150 -2.75 11.79 -21.47
N ALA A 151 -2.25 10.63 -21.04
CA ALA A 151 -3.06 9.61 -20.35
C ALA A 151 -3.59 10.13 -19.00
N MET A 152 -2.77 10.85 -18.23
CA MET A 152 -3.20 11.45 -16.96
C MET A 152 -4.29 12.51 -17.13
N ARG A 153 -4.29 13.24 -18.25
CA ARG A 153 -5.37 14.17 -18.61
C ARG A 153 -6.63 13.46 -19.14
N GLY A 154 -6.58 12.14 -19.35
CA GLY A 154 -7.69 11.34 -19.86
C GLY A 154 -7.87 11.41 -21.39
N GLU A 155 -6.86 11.88 -22.13
CA GLU A 155 -6.83 11.95 -23.60
C GLU A 155 -6.56 10.59 -24.23
N LEU A 156 -5.90 9.68 -23.48
CA LEU A 156 -5.59 8.31 -23.86
C LEU A 156 -6.08 7.34 -22.79
N ASP A 157 -6.57 6.18 -23.20
CA ASP A 157 -6.79 5.10 -22.26
C ASP A 157 -5.47 4.37 -21.90
N PHE A 158 -5.55 3.44 -20.91
CA PHE A 158 -4.37 2.73 -20.44
C PHE A 158 -3.69 1.91 -21.56
N GLY A 159 -4.49 1.22 -22.39
CA GLY A 159 -3.98 0.38 -23.47
C GLY A 159 -3.34 1.20 -24.58
N GLU A 160 -3.96 2.30 -24.98
CA GLU A 160 -3.43 3.25 -25.95
C GLU A 160 -2.10 3.86 -25.47
N SER A 161 -2.08 4.35 -24.24
CA SER A 161 -0.88 4.91 -23.62
C SER A 161 0.26 3.89 -23.53
N LEU A 162 -0.03 2.66 -23.11
CA LEU A 162 0.97 1.58 -23.08
C LEU A 162 1.50 1.28 -24.48
N HIS A 163 0.61 1.18 -25.47
CA HIS A 163 0.99 0.92 -26.87
C HIS A 163 1.93 2.00 -27.42
N TRP A 164 1.59 3.27 -27.22
CA TRP A 164 2.42 4.36 -27.72
C TRP A 164 3.78 4.40 -27.04
N ARG A 165 3.85 4.25 -25.72
CA ARG A 165 5.12 4.21 -24.97
C ARG A 165 5.99 3.03 -25.41
N LEU A 166 5.40 1.84 -25.62
CA LEU A 166 6.13 0.67 -26.11
C LEU A 166 6.65 0.86 -27.53
N SER A 167 5.89 1.54 -28.40
CA SER A 167 6.32 1.77 -29.79
C SER A 167 7.65 2.54 -29.88
N LEU A 168 7.94 3.40 -28.88
CA LEU A 168 9.20 4.14 -28.75
C LEU A 168 10.39 3.23 -28.40
N LEU A 169 10.14 2.07 -27.81
CA LEU A 169 11.17 1.09 -27.49
C LEU A 169 11.46 0.12 -28.65
N LYS A 170 10.73 0.24 -29.76
CA LYS A 170 10.90 -0.64 -30.92
C LYS A 170 12.32 -0.54 -31.49
N GLY A 171 12.95 -1.69 -31.71
CA GLY A 171 14.31 -1.77 -32.25
C GLY A 171 15.40 -1.75 -31.17
N ALA A 172 15.06 -1.52 -29.91
CA ALA A 172 16.01 -1.57 -28.82
C ALA A 172 16.48 -3.03 -28.55
N PRO A 173 17.76 -3.25 -28.25
CA PRO A 173 18.24 -4.57 -27.86
C PRO A 173 17.66 -5.02 -26.54
N SER A 174 17.25 -6.28 -26.42
CA SER A 174 16.68 -6.81 -25.17
C SER A 174 17.64 -6.77 -23.97
N SER A 175 18.94 -6.56 -24.21
CA SER A 175 19.93 -6.37 -23.13
C SER A 175 19.67 -5.14 -22.25
N ILE A 176 18.89 -4.15 -22.72
CA ILE A 176 18.51 -3.00 -21.87
C ILE A 176 17.67 -3.43 -20.67
N LEU A 177 16.90 -4.52 -20.78
CA LEU A 177 16.09 -5.05 -19.68
C LEU A 177 16.96 -5.40 -18.46
N SER A 178 18.11 -6.06 -18.70
CA SER A 178 19.05 -6.42 -17.63
C SER A 178 19.70 -5.19 -17.00
N LYS A 179 20.02 -4.17 -17.80
CA LYS A 179 20.61 -2.92 -17.27
C LYS A 179 19.63 -2.20 -16.33
N VAL A 180 18.34 -2.16 -16.72
CA VAL A 180 17.32 -1.55 -15.86
C VAL A 180 17.13 -2.34 -14.58
N ILE A 181 17.15 -3.69 -14.62
CA ILE A 181 17.11 -4.52 -13.40
C ILE A 181 18.23 -4.16 -12.42
N ASP A 182 19.45 -3.99 -12.92
CA ASP A 182 20.62 -3.67 -12.09
C ASP A 182 20.51 -2.29 -11.41
N ALA A 183 19.65 -1.40 -11.93
CA ALA A 183 19.40 -0.06 -11.41
C ALA A 183 18.14 0.06 -10.54
N ILE A 184 17.33 -1.00 -10.41
CA ILE A 184 16.10 -0.97 -9.63
C ILE A 184 16.38 -1.02 -8.13
N ASP A 185 15.86 -0.03 -7.42
CA ASP A 185 15.80 -0.02 -5.96
C ASP A 185 14.38 -0.36 -5.46
N TYR A 186 14.32 -1.11 -4.37
CA TYR A 186 13.05 -1.39 -3.70
C TYR A 186 12.58 -0.17 -2.90
N ASN A 187 11.29 0.03 -2.88
CA ASN A 187 10.71 0.99 -1.95
C ASN A 187 11.05 0.62 -0.50
N PRO A 188 11.25 1.64 0.35
CA PRO A 188 11.57 1.46 1.75
C PRO A 188 10.62 0.50 2.45
N GLY A 189 11.18 -0.43 3.24
CA GLY A 189 10.40 -1.41 4.00
C GLY A 189 9.90 -2.63 3.21
N ALA A 190 10.00 -2.65 1.85
CA ALA A 190 9.48 -3.74 1.03
C ALA A 190 10.02 -5.12 1.42
N LYS A 191 11.33 -5.26 1.54
CA LYS A 191 12.00 -6.53 1.91
C LYS A 191 11.56 -7.00 3.30
N ARG A 192 11.51 -6.08 4.27
CA ARG A 192 11.09 -6.37 5.64
C ARG A 192 9.63 -6.83 5.69
N LEU A 193 8.72 -6.09 5.04
CA LEU A 193 7.31 -6.43 4.97
C LEU A 193 7.09 -7.83 4.43
N ILE A 194 7.64 -8.12 3.24
CA ILE A 194 7.43 -9.40 2.55
C ILE A 194 7.99 -10.55 3.38
N SER A 195 9.24 -10.45 3.87
CA SER A 195 9.85 -11.48 4.72
C SER A 195 9.03 -11.75 5.99
N LYS A 196 8.55 -10.69 6.66
CA LYS A 196 7.73 -10.84 7.88
C LYS A 196 6.39 -11.52 7.58
N LEU A 197 5.68 -11.09 6.52
CA LEU A 197 4.40 -11.69 6.15
C LEU A 197 4.53 -13.16 5.72
N GLN A 198 5.59 -13.50 4.98
CA GLN A 198 5.90 -14.89 4.62
C GLN A 198 6.15 -15.75 5.87
N SER A 199 6.90 -15.23 6.85
CA SER A 199 7.13 -15.93 8.12
C SER A 199 5.84 -16.17 8.92
N LEU A 200 4.81 -15.38 8.67
CA LEU A 200 3.48 -15.51 9.28
C LEU A 200 2.51 -16.35 8.42
N GLY A 201 2.99 -16.93 7.31
CA GLY A 201 2.22 -17.82 6.46
C GLY A 201 1.34 -17.13 5.40
N TYR A 202 1.53 -15.84 5.18
CA TYR A 202 0.81 -15.13 4.11
C TYR A 202 1.27 -15.60 2.74
N LYS A 203 0.34 -15.67 1.80
CA LYS A 203 0.65 -15.73 0.39
C LYS A 203 0.91 -14.32 -0.15
N THR A 204 1.87 -14.22 -1.07
CA THR A 204 2.34 -12.95 -1.61
C THR A 204 2.22 -12.95 -3.12
N ALA A 205 1.76 -11.85 -3.71
CA ALA A 205 1.60 -11.73 -5.16
C ALA A 205 1.97 -10.34 -5.68
N ILE A 206 2.46 -10.29 -6.91
CA ILE A 206 2.62 -9.07 -7.71
C ILE A 206 1.60 -9.12 -8.84
N ILE A 207 0.83 -8.05 -9.04
CA ILE A 207 -0.05 -7.87 -10.20
C ILE A 207 0.22 -6.48 -10.78
N SER A 208 0.98 -6.41 -11.88
CA SER A 208 1.50 -5.17 -12.43
C SER A 208 1.09 -4.93 -13.88
N GLY A 209 0.82 -3.67 -14.21
CA GLY A 209 0.73 -3.19 -15.59
C GLY A 209 2.07 -3.06 -16.30
N GLY A 210 3.19 -3.28 -15.58
CA GLY A 210 4.54 -3.36 -16.13
C GLY A 210 4.84 -4.70 -16.83
N PHE A 211 6.08 -5.19 -16.76
CA PHE A 211 6.53 -6.31 -17.60
C PHE A 211 7.03 -7.50 -16.80
N SER A 212 6.73 -8.70 -17.30
CA SER A 212 7.03 -9.99 -16.68
C SER A 212 8.52 -10.19 -16.39
N PHE A 213 9.40 -9.68 -17.21
CA PHE A 213 10.84 -9.74 -17.01
C PHE A 213 11.25 -9.15 -15.64
N PHE A 214 10.65 -8.03 -15.25
CA PHE A 214 10.92 -7.37 -13.98
C PHE A 214 10.17 -8.02 -12.82
N THR A 215 8.89 -8.36 -13.00
CA THR A 215 8.11 -8.99 -11.92
C THR A 215 8.67 -10.37 -11.56
N GLU A 216 9.17 -11.16 -12.50
CA GLU A 216 9.82 -12.45 -12.22
C GLU A 216 11.16 -12.26 -11.50
N HIS A 217 11.95 -11.25 -11.86
CA HIS A 217 13.17 -10.90 -11.12
C HIS A 217 12.86 -10.56 -9.66
N ILE A 218 11.89 -9.66 -9.42
CA ILE A 218 11.49 -9.23 -8.07
C ILE A 218 10.89 -10.41 -7.28
N LYS A 219 10.04 -11.21 -7.92
CA LYS A 219 9.48 -12.44 -7.33
C LYS A 219 10.56 -13.37 -6.83
N ASN A 220 11.57 -13.64 -7.66
CA ASN A 220 12.68 -14.51 -7.28
C ASN A 220 13.54 -13.89 -6.16
N SER A 221 13.85 -12.59 -6.26
CA SER A 221 14.66 -11.87 -5.27
C SER A 221 14.01 -11.79 -3.88
N LEU A 222 12.68 -11.63 -3.83
CA LEU A 222 11.90 -11.49 -2.59
C LEU A 222 11.15 -12.78 -2.21
N SER A 223 11.32 -13.87 -2.98
CA SER A 223 10.62 -15.15 -2.78
C SER A 223 9.09 -15.01 -2.78
N ILE A 224 8.55 -14.09 -3.59
CA ILE A 224 7.11 -13.88 -3.74
C ILE A 224 6.48 -15.10 -4.40
N ASP A 225 5.29 -15.54 -3.98
CA ASP A 225 4.64 -16.77 -4.47
C ASP A 225 4.16 -16.63 -5.93
N TYR A 226 3.56 -15.48 -6.30
CA TYR A 226 2.89 -15.29 -7.59
C TYR A 226 3.28 -13.95 -8.23
N ALA A 227 3.39 -13.92 -9.58
CA ALA A 227 3.60 -12.70 -10.34
C ALA A 227 2.80 -12.73 -11.64
N PHE A 228 2.13 -11.62 -11.95
CA PHE A 228 1.35 -11.41 -13.18
C PHE A 228 1.69 -10.04 -13.75
N ALA A 229 2.06 -10.01 -15.04
CA ALA A 229 2.39 -8.77 -15.75
C ALA A 229 2.25 -8.95 -17.26
N ASN A 230 2.45 -7.87 -18.02
CA ASN A 230 2.50 -7.95 -19.46
C ASN A 230 3.80 -8.63 -19.94
N VAL A 231 3.73 -9.38 -21.03
CA VAL A 231 4.88 -10.05 -21.64
C VAL A 231 5.36 -9.21 -22.82
N LEU A 232 6.60 -8.72 -22.76
CA LEU A 232 7.22 -7.99 -23.88
C LEU A 232 7.47 -8.94 -25.05
N GLU A 233 7.05 -8.54 -26.26
CA GLU A 233 7.37 -9.27 -27.47
C GLU A 233 8.81 -8.97 -27.89
N ILE A 234 9.64 -10.04 -27.95
CA ILE A 234 11.05 -9.97 -28.33
C ILE A 234 11.27 -10.86 -29.53
N SER A 235 11.86 -10.29 -30.59
CA SER A 235 12.24 -11.04 -31.79
C SER A 235 13.73 -10.87 -32.09
N ASN A 236 14.46 -11.98 -32.18
CA ASN A 236 15.90 -11.98 -32.45
C ASN A 236 16.71 -11.10 -31.48
N GLY A 237 16.34 -11.07 -30.23
CA GLY A 237 17.01 -10.24 -29.18
C GLY A 237 16.69 -8.74 -29.25
N ILE A 238 15.64 -8.35 -29.97
CA ILE A 238 15.22 -6.96 -30.18
C ILE A 238 13.78 -6.81 -29.74
N LEU A 239 13.46 -5.74 -29.03
CA LEU A 239 12.09 -5.36 -28.65
C LEU A 239 11.29 -4.98 -29.90
N THR A 240 10.12 -5.58 -30.09
CA THR A 240 9.24 -5.24 -31.22
C THR A 240 8.41 -3.99 -30.99
N GLY A 241 8.38 -3.48 -29.76
CA GLY A 241 7.52 -2.39 -29.33
C GLY A 241 6.08 -2.83 -29.02
N LYS A 242 5.88 -4.11 -28.72
CA LYS A 242 4.57 -4.70 -28.43
C LYS A 242 4.63 -5.63 -27.21
N ILE A 243 3.46 -6.03 -26.74
CA ILE A 243 3.27 -7.12 -25.78
C ILE A 243 2.57 -8.30 -26.45
N GLU A 244 2.77 -9.51 -25.92
CA GLU A 244 2.19 -10.75 -26.43
C GLU A 244 0.73 -10.97 -25.99
N ASN A 245 0.32 -10.35 -24.87
CA ASN A 245 -0.99 -10.51 -24.23
C ASN A 245 -1.82 -9.23 -24.32
N CYS A 246 -3.10 -9.31 -23.93
CA CYS A 246 -3.91 -8.10 -23.72
C CYS A 246 -3.32 -7.26 -22.59
N PRO A 247 -3.36 -5.90 -22.69
CA PRO A 247 -2.86 -5.02 -21.65
C PRO A 247 -3.50 -5.31 -20.29
N LEU A 248 -2.66 -5.42 -19.26
CA LEU A 248 -3.09 -5.68 -17.90
C LEU A 248 -3.48 -4.34 -17.24
N ASP A 249 -4.73 -3.92 -17.52
CA ASP A 249 -5.33 -2.71 -16.97
C ASP A 249 -5.89 -2.92 -15.54
N GLY A 250 -6.48 -1.88 -14.96
CA GLY A 250 -7.04 -1.94 -13.60
C GLY A 250 -8.18 -2.95 -13.43
N LYS A 251 -8.99 -3.19 -14.47
CA LYS A 251 -10.05 -4.22 -14.43
C LYS A 251 -9.42 -5.60 -14.42
N MET A 252 -8.39 -5.81 -15.23
CA MET A 252 -7.68 -7.07 -15.29
C MET A 252 -6.91 -7.33 -13.99
N LYS A 253 -6.23 -6.33 -13.39
CA LYS A 253 -5.60 -6.46 -12.07
C LYS A 253 -6.59 -6.99 -11.03
N ASN A 254 -7.76 -6.36 -10.92
CA ASN A 254 -8.81 -6.78 -10.00
C ASN A 254 -9.34 -8.20 -10.29
N SER A 255 -9.49 -8.55 -11.57
CA SER A 255 -9.95 -9.88 -11.98
C SER A 255 -8.92 -10.96 -11.62
N LEU A 256 -7.63 -10.69 -11.81
CA LEU A 256 -6.55 -11.60 -11.44
C LEU A 256 -6.45 -11.77 -9.92
N MET A 257 -6.56 -10.69 -9.13
CA MET A 257 -6.62 -10.78 -7.68
C MET A 257 -7.78 -11.65 -7.20
N LYS A 258 -8.98 -11.45 -7.76
CA LYS A 258 -10.17 -12.26 -7.44
C LYS A 258 -9.96 -13.72 -7.81
N LYS A 259 -9.44 -13.99 -9.00
CA LYS A 259 -9.12 -15.35 -9.46
C LYS A 259 -8.11 -16.02 -8.53
N LEU A 260 -7.01 -15.35 -8.21
CA LEU A 260 -5.99 -15.87 -7.30
C LEU A 260 -6.57 -16.17 -5.90
N ALA A 261 -7.41 -15.31 -5.36
CA ALA A 261 -8.09 -15.55 -4.09
C ALA A 261 -8.97 -16.80 -4.14
N VAL A 262 -9.73 -17.01 -5.23
CA VAL A 262 -10.53 -18.22 -5.44
C VAL A 262 -9.65 -19.47 -5.54
N ASP A 263 -8.59 -19.42 -6.35
CA ASP A 263 -7.66 -20.55 -6.57
C ASP A 263 -6.96 -20.97 -5.26
N LEU A 264 -6.74 -20.02 -4.35
CA LEU A 264 -6.18 -20.24 -3.01
C LEU A 264 -7.23 -20.53 -1.93
N ASN A 265 -8.53 -20.54 -2.27
CA ASN A 265 -9.61 -20.64 -1.31
C ASN A 265 -9.57 -19.58 -0.19
N ILE A 266 -9.24 -18.33 -0.56
CA ILE A 266 -9.16 -17.17 0.32
C ILE A 266 -10.32 -16.22 0.02
N ASP A 267 -11.09 -15.82 1.05
CA ASP A 267 -12.11 -14.78 0.94
C ASP A 267 -11.45 -13.42 0.65
N LEU A 268 -12.05 -12.60 -0.22
CA LEU A 268 -11.51 -11.27 -0.55
C LEU A 268 -11.37 -10.34 0.67
N ARG A 269 -12.19 -10.54 1.69
CA ARG A 269 -12.05 -9.83 2.98
C ARG A 269 -10.74 -10.14 3.70
N ARG A 270 -10.05 -11.21 3.32
CA ARG A 270 -8.75 -11.65 3.85
C ARG A 270 -7.58 -11.32 2.91
N VAL A 271 -7.83 -10.45 1.95
CA VAL A 271 -6.81 -9.97 1.00
C VAL A 271 -6.42 -8.55 1.36
N ILE A 272 -5.13 -8.28 1.39
CA ILE A 272 -4.54 -6.93 1.42
C ILE A 272 -4.15 -6.58 -0.02
N ALA A 273 -4.50 -5.38 -0.48
CA ALA A 273 -4.08 -4.88 -1.79
C ALA A 273 -3.37 -3.53 -1.64
N VAL A 274 -2.22 -3.39 -2.27
CA VAL A 274 -1.34 -2.21 -2.17
C VAL A 274 -1.01 -1.70 -3.56
N GLY A 275 -1.17 -0.41 -3.80
CA GLY A 275 -0.84 0.22 -5.07
C GLY A 275 -0.79 1.74 -4.96
N ASP A 276 -0.30 2.42 -5.99
CA ASP A 276 -0.13 3.88 -6.05
C ASP A 276 -0.92 4.54 -7.19
N GLY A 277 -1.28 3.76 -8.22
CA GLY A 277 -1.86 4.23 -9.47
C GLY A 277 -3.38 4.12 -9.56
N ALA A 278 -4.00 4.91 -10.45
CA ALA A 278 -5.45 4.86 -10.69
C ALA A 278 -5.91 3.47 -11.19
N ASN A 279 -5.03 2.71 -11.84
CA ASN A 279 -5.23 1.32 -12.25
C ASN A 279 -5.31 0.35 -11.06
N ASP A 280 -4.90 0.75 -9.84
CA ASP A 280 -4.98 -0.07 -8.64
C ASP A 280 -6.29 0.13 -7.86
N ILE A 281 -7.01 1.23 -8.11
CA ILE A 281 -8.26 1.55 -7.40
C ILE A 281 -9.24 0.35 -7.40
N PRO A 282 -9.50 -0.35 -8.52
CA PRO A 282 -10.41 -1.49 -8.50
C PRO A 282 -9.93 -2.65 -7.61
N MET A 283 -8.62 -2.90 -7.53
CA MET A 283 -8.02 -3.94 -6.69
C MET A 283 -8.07 -3.51 -5.21
N ILE A 284 -7.66 -2.30 -4.90
CA ILE A 284 -7.70 -1.70 -3.55
C ILE A 284 -9.12 -1.70 -2.99
N SER A 285 -10.09 -1.23 -3.78
CA SER A 285 -11.49 -1.12 -3.34
C SER A 285 -12.21 -2.45 -3.13
N ASN A 286 -11.75 -3.54 -3.76
CA ASN A 286 -12.35 -4.86 -3.65
C ASN A 286 -11.63 -5.80 -2.68
N SER A 287 -10.57 -5.37 -2.03
CA SER A 287 -9.83 -6.12 -1.01
C SER A 287 -10.40 -5.87 0.39
N GLY A 288 -10.06 -6.73 1.36
CA GLY A 288 -10.40 -6.54 2.77
C GLY A 288 -9.64 -5.37 3.42
N LEU A 289 -8.40 -5.15 2.99
CA LEU A 289 -7.57 -4.03 3.39
C LEU A 289 -6.89 -3.44 2.15
N GLY A 290 -7.43 -2.36 1.62
CA GLY A 290 -6.86 -1.63 0.51
C GLY A 290 -6.02 -0.44 0.99
N ILE A 291 -4.78 -0.35 0.52
CA ILE A 291 -3.81 0.65 0.93
C ILE A 291 -3.26 1.39 -0.29
N ALA A 292 -3.41 2.70 -0.29
CA ALA A 292 -2.73 3.60 -1.22
C ALA A 292 -1.33 3.91 -0.67
N PHE A 293 -0.29 3.47 -1.38
CA PHE A 293 1.10 3.68 -0.94
C PHE A 293 1.76 4.75 -1.79
N ARG A 294 2.16 5.89 -1.18
CA ARG A 294 2.77 7.05 -1.85
C ARG A 294 2.04 7.44 -3.12
N ALA A 295 0.72 7.28 -3.07
CA ALA A 295 -0.16 7.30 -4.22
C ALA A 295 -0.47 8.72 -4.70
N LYS A 296 -0.89 8.80 -5.96
CA LYS A 296 -1.43 10.03 -6.54
C LYS A 296 -2.70 10.46 -5.79
N PRO A 297 -3.03 11.76 -5.69
CA PRO A 297 -4.14 12.28 -4.89
C PRO A 297 -5.46 11.53 -5.12
N LYS A 298 -5.84 11.29 -6.38
CA LYS A 298 -7.05 10.56 -6.77
C LYS A 298 -7.12 9.14 -6.18
N VAL A 299 -5.98 8.46 -6.02
CA VAL A 299 -5.92 7.11 -5.45
C VAL A 299 -6.03 7.17 -3.94
N SER A 300 -5.34 8.13 -3.31
CA SER A 300 -5.44 8.37 -1.86
C SER A 300 -6.86 8.71 -1.44
N GLU A 301 -7.58 9.54 -2.22
CA GLU A 301 -8.97 9.91 -1.98
C GLU A 301 -9.94 8.71 -2.16
N ALA A 302 -9.66 7.81 -3.10
CA ALA A 302 -10.46 6.63 -3.37
C ALA A 302 -10.17 5.48 -2.37
N SER A 303 -9.10 5.57 -1.60
CA SER A 303 -8.64 4.53 -0.69
C SER A 303 -9.02 4.88 0.76
N LYS A 304 -9.34 3.85 1.55
CA LYS A 304 -9.65 4.06 2.97
C LYS A 304 -8.39 4.35 3.79
N TYR A 305 -7.25 3.82 3.37
CA TYR A 305 -5.96 3.96 4.03
C TYR A 305 -4.91 4.42 3.04
N ALA A 306 -4.12 5.42 3.44
CA ALA A 306 -3.02 5.94 2.64
C ALA A 306 -1.75 6.04 3.50
N ILE A 307 -0.63 5.63 2.94
CA ILE A 307 0.71 5.78 3.51
C ILE A 307 1.50 6.69 2.57
N LYS A 308 1.82 7.91 2.99
CA LYS A 308 2.55 8.91 2.19
C LYS A 308 4.00 9.04 2.66
N ILE A 309 4.23 8.95 3.97
CA ILE A 309 5.52 9.25 4.63
C ILE A 309 6.27 7.96 4.96
N GLY A 310 5.59 6.96 5.52
CA GLY A 310 6.22 5.71 5.94
C GLY A 310 6.74 4.83 4.81
N GLY A 311 7.48 3.78 5.16
CA GLY A 311 7.84 2.68 4.26
C GLY A 311 6.69 1.67 4.10
N LEU A 312 6.84 0.73 3.17
CA LEU A 312 5.87 -0.37 2.98
C LEU A 312 5.69 -1.22 4.24
N ASP A 313 6.71 -1.35 5.07
CA ASP A 313 6.64 -2.06 6.33
C ASP A 313 5.72 -1.41 7.38
N THR A 314 5.26 -0.18 7.17
CA THR A 314 4.17 0.44 7.94
C THR A 314 2.91 -0.43 7.96
N ILE A 315 2.70 -1.24 6.91
CA ILE A 315 1.58 -2.19 6.82
C ILE A 315 1.61 -3.21 7.98
N LEU A 316 2.77 -3.56 8.51
CA LEU A 316 2.87 -4.46 9.66
C LEU A 316 2.17 -3.89 10.90
N TYR A 317 2.24 -2.58 11.08
CA TYR A 317 1.61 -1.92 12.22
C TYR A 317 0.09 -1.86 12.10
N PHE A 318 -0.48 -1.80 10.87
CA PHE A 318 -1.91 -2.01 10.66
C PHE A 318 -2.36 -3.39 11.17
N LEU A 319 -1.53 -4.40 11.01
CA LEU A 319 -1.80 -5.77 11.45
C LEU A 319 -1.54 -6.00 12.95
N GLY A 320 -1.24 -4.95 13.70
CA GLY A 320 -0.94 -5.02 15.13
C GLY A 320 0.45 -5.56 15.47
N ILE A 321 1.32 -5.75 14.46
CA ILE A 321 2.70 -6.17 14.68
C ILE A 321 3.50 -4.97 15.14
N LYS A 322 4.24 -5.12 16.23
CA LYS A 322 5.14 -4.10 16.77
C LYS A 322 6.59 -4.52 16.54
N ASP A 323 7.47 -3.55 16.52
CA ASP A 323 8.91 -3.82 16.59
C ASP A 323 9.29 -4.25 18.02
N ASP A 324 10.30 -5.11 18.11
CA ASP A 324 10.86 -5.56 19.37
C ASP A 324 11.68 -4.46 20.06
#